data_02f9f408752fa336987bb74e13e46267
#
_entry.id   02f9f408752fa336987bb74e13e46267
#
_cell.length_a   1.000
_cell.length_b   1.000
_cell.length_c   1.000
_cell.angle_alpha   90.00
_cell.angle_beta   90.00
_cell.angle_gamma   90.00
#
_symmetry.space_group_name_H-M   'P 1'
#
loop_
_entity.id
_entity.type
_entity.pdbx_description
1 polymer ?
#
loop_
_entity_poly.entity_id
_entity_poly.type
_entity_poly.pdbx_seq_one_letter_code
_entity_poly.pdbx_strand_id
1 'polypeptide(L)'
;WSTKPIVTVVNGNTKVKVPGDHIEEQNKGLIFSKERNGRVIKRCKHHVKKGRYPLLLVCKFHNHTELLYKKVKKAFPELRVNYIHVKVKNRLKILKDFKEGKIDILVSSKLIKEGQNLPLIRALVLAAGGDSLIDLLQIVGRALRKHKSKKLVYIDDFKDVGTYLGRHSKHRIKELKKQGF
;
A
#
# COMPACT_ATOMS: atom_id res chain seq x y z
N TRP A 1 -11.51 -3.14 17.29
CA TRP A 1 -11.37 -2.28 16.10
C TRP A 1 -12.72 -1.65 15.79
N SER A 2 -12.71 -0.43 15.41
CA SER A 2 -13.96 0.33 15.30
C SER A 2 -14.53 0.41 13.88
N THR A 3 -13.72 0.08 12.87
CA THR A 3 -14.10 -0.01 11.46
C THR A 3 -13.82 -1.43 11.00
N LYS A 4 -14.76 -2.07 10.29
CA LYS A 4 -14.59 -3.44 9.81
C LYS A 4 -13.62 -3.50 8.62
N PRO A 5 -12.53 -4.29 8.67
CA PRO A 5 -11.65 -4.51 7.52
C PRO A 5 -12.22 -5.57 6.58
N ILE A 6 -11.96 -5.40 5.29
CA ILE A 6 -12.13 -6.43 4.27
C ILE A 6 -10.76 -6.63 3.62
N VAL A 7 -10.11 -7.74 3.93
CA VAL A 7 -8.77 -8.05 3.43
C VAL A 7 -8.85 -8.95 2.20
N THR A 8 -8.19 -8.55 1.12
CA THR A 8 -8.02 -9.33 -0.10
C THR A 8 -6.56 -9.65 -0.32
N VAL A 9 -6.22 -10.93 -0.41
CA VAL A 9 -4.88 -11.37 -0.79
C VAL A 9 -4.83 -11.54 -2.30
N VAL A 10 -3.97 -10.77 -2.95
CA VAL A 10 -3.80 -10.73 -4.41
C VAL A 10 -2.50 -11.43 -4.79
N ASN A 11 -2.50 -12.28 -5.82
CA ASN A 11 -1.25 -12.82 -6.34
C ASN A 11 -0.38 -11.67 -6.88
N GLY A 12 0.82 -11.53 -6.33
CA GLY A 12 1.77 -10.49 -6.69
C GLY A 12 2.54 -10.81 -7.96
N ASN A 13 3.76 -11.32 -7.84
CA ASN A 13 4.50 -11.89 -8.96
C ASN A 13 4.39 -13.42 -8.94
N THR A 14 4.54 -14.05 -10.11
CA THR A 14 4.42 -15.51 -10.27
C THR A 14 5.71 -16.18 -10.72
N LYS A 15 6.76 -15.44 -11.09
CA LYS A 15 7.91 -16.00 -11.81
C LYS A 15 9.29 -15.50 -11.35
N VAL A 16 9.44 -14.95 -10.16
CA VAL A 16 10.79 -14.51 -9.74
C VAL A 16 11.51 -15.65 -9.05
N LYS A 17 12.32 -16.37 -9.82
CA LYS A 17 13.41 -17.18 -9.30
C LYS A 17 14.69 -16.37 -9.44
N VAL A 18 15.13 -15.73 -8.38
CA VAL A 18 16.45 -15.10 -8.32
C VAL A 18 17.24 -15.89 -7.28
N PRO A 19 18.25 -16.67 -7.69
CA PRO A 19 19.07 -17.41 -6.75
C PRO A 19 19.84 -16.46 -5.82
N GLY A 20 19.61 -16.58 -4.52
CA GLY A 20 20.57 -16.22 -3.50
C GLY A 20 20.67 -14.77 -3.03
N ASP A 21 20.28 -13.74 -3.79
CA ASP A 21 20.46 -12.35 -3.38
C ASP A 21 19.11 -11.67 -3.03
N HIS A 22 18.99 -11.29 -1.73
CA HIS A 22 17.82 -10.58 -1.21
C HIS A 22 17.59 -9.22 -1.88
N ILE A 23 18.65 -8.49 -2.20
CA ILE A 23 18.55 -7.15 -2.84
C ILE A 23 18.05 -7.31 -4.27
N GLU A 24 18.61 -8.25 -5.00
CA GLU A 24 18.21 -8.51 -6.37
C GLU A 24 16.77 -9.03 -6.46
N GLU A 25 16.36 -9.91 -5.57
CA GLU A 25 14.97 -10.37 -5.47
C GLU A 25 14.01 -9.22 -5.19
N GLN A 26 14.37 -8.29 -4.29
CA GLN A 26 13.58 -7.09 -4.05
C GLN A 26 13.50 -6.18 -5.26
N ASN A 27 14.62 -5.95 -5.95
CA ASN A 27 14.63 -5.11 -7.13
C ASN A 27 13.79 -5.70 -8.27
N LYS A 28 14.05 -6.94 -8.66
CA LYS A 28 13.37 -7.61 -9.79
C LYS A 28 11.95 -8.04 -9.45
N GLY A 29 11.73 -8.57 -8.25
CA GLY A 29 10.45 -9.14 -7.84
C GLY A 29 9.46 -8.13 -7.27
N LEU A 30 9.92 -6.99 -6.77
CA LEU A 30 9.08 -5.99 -6.13
C LEU A 30 9.09 -4.66 -6.88
N ILE A 31 10.26 -3.97 -6.91
CA ILE A 31 10.34 -2.58 -7.38
C ILE A 31 10.09 -2.49 -8.89
N PHE A 32 10.85 -3.26 -9.67
CA PHE A 32 10.83 -3.20 -11.14
C PHE A 32 10.00 -4.30 -11.81
N SER A 33 9.32 -5.13 -11.04
CA SER A 33 8.42 -6.14 -11.59
C SER A 33 7.24 -5.50 -12.32
N LYS A 34 7.25 -5.59 -13.66
CA LYS A 34 6.15 -5.08 -14.50
C LYS A 34 4.84 -5.77 -14.17
N GLU A 35 4.86 -7.10 -13.97
CA GLU A 35 3.69 -7.92 -13.64
C GLU A 35 3.08 -7.47 -12.31
N ARG A 36 3.89 -7.41 -11.24
CA ARG A 36 3.43 -7.04 -9.91
C ARG A 36 2.89 -5.61 -9.87
N ASN A 37 3.63 -4.66 -10.43
CA ASN A 37 3.19 -3.27 -10.50
C ASN A 37 1.91 -3.11 -11.34
N GLY A 38 1.75 -3.89 -12.40
CA GLY A 38 0.50 -3.95 -13.18
C GLY A 38 -0.68 -4.41 -12.32
N ARG A 39 -0.49 -5.43 -11.48
CA ARG A 39 -1.53 -5.91 -10.53
C ARG A 39 -1.83 -4.87 -9.45
N VAL A 40 -0.83 -4.16 -8.92
CA VAL A 40 -1.03 -3.04 -8.00
C VAL A 40 -1.93 -1.97 -8.61
N ILE A 41 -1.62 -1.54 -9.85
CA ILE A 41 -2.45 -0.54 -10.55
C ILE A 41 -3.87 -1.08 -10.83
N LYS A 42 -4.01 -2.35 -11.19
CA LYS A 42 -5.32 -2.98 -11.38
C LYS A 42 -6.16 -2.95 -10.10
N ARG A 43 -5.55 -3.14 -8.93
CA ARG A 43 -6.24 -3.03 -7.63
C ARG A 43 -6.64 -1.59 -7.33
N CYS A 44 -5.77 -0.62 -7.59
CA CYS A 44 -6.14 0.80 -7.48
C CYS A 44 -7.33 1.13 -8.39
N LYS A 45 -7.33 0.70 -9.66
CA LYS A 45 -8.46 0.86 -10.59
C LYS A 45 -9.75 0.25 -10.06
N HIS A 46 -9.68 -0.96 -9.49
CA HIS A 46 -10.83 -1.62 -8.87
C HIS A 46 -11.43 -0.77 -7.74
N HIS A 47 -10.60 -0.25 -6.83
CA HIS A 47 -11.08 0.59 -5.73
C HIS A 47 -11.65 1.91 -6.21
N VAL A 48 -10.98 2.59 -7.13
CA VAL A 48 -11.46 3.87 -7.71
C VAL A 48 -12.82 3.68 -8.40
N LYS A 49 -12.97 2.63 -9.23
CA LYS A 49 -14.24 2.30 -9.89
C LYS A 49 -15.40 2.07 -8.89
N LYS A 50 -15.07 1.61 -7.67
CA LYS A 50 -16.05 1.39 -6.58
C LYS A 50 -16.22 2.61 -5.66
N GLY A 51 -15.65 3.76 -6.00
CA GLY A 51 -15.70 4.97 -5.17
C GLY A 51 -14.99 4.84 -3.81
N ARG A 52 -14.00 3.93 -3.70
CA ARG A 52 -13.29 3.64 -2.45
C ARG A 52 -12.03 4.49 -2.30
N TYR A 53 -12.22 5.78 -2.23
CA TYR A 53 -11.14 6.73 -1.93
C TYR A 53 -11.59 7.72 -0.83
N PRO A 54 -10.67 8.35 -0.08
CA PRO A 54 -9.21 8.36 -0.23
C PRO A 54 -8.56 6.97 -0.15
N LEU A 55 -7.62 6.72 -1.09
CA LEU A 55 -6.85 5.50 -1.20
C LEU A 55 -5.40 5.75 -0.79
N LEU A 56 -4.85 4.89 0.07
CA LEU A 56 -3.43 4.89 0.42
C LEU A 56 -2.73 3.71 -0.24
N LEU A 57 -1.75 3.99 -1.08
CA LEU A 57 -0.85 3.00 -1.67
C LEU A 57 0.50 3.03 -0.95
N VAL A 58 0.82 1.95 -0.24
CA VAL A 58 2.03 1.85 0.57
C VAL A 58 3.13 1.10 -0.14
N CYS A 59 4.29 1.73 -0.30
CA CYS A 59 5.51 1.18 -0.88
C CYS A 59 6.58 0.98 0.21
N LYS A 60 7.65 0.25 -0.08
CA LYS A 60 8.79 0.08 0.82
C LYS A 60 9.87 1.13 0.59
N PHE A 61 10.20 1.42 -0.68
CA PHE A 61 11.33 2.24 -1.10
C PHE A 61 10.88 3.52 -1.80
N HIS A 62 11.69 4.58 -1.73
CA HIS A 62 11.40 5.87 -2.38
C HIS A 62 11.30 5.76 -3.91
N ASN A 63 12.24 5.02 -4.56
CA ASN A 63 12.21 4.79 -6.00
C ASN A 63 10.95 4.01 -6.46
N HIS A 64 10.49 3.03 -5.67
CA HIS A 64 9.23 2.32 -5.92
C HIS A 64 8.03 3.25 -5.77
N THR A 65 8.06 4.15 -4.78
CA THR A 65 7.02 5.16 -4.56
C THR A 65 6.89 6.09 -5.77
N GLU A 66 8.00 6.62 -6.27
CA GLU A 66 8.01 7.49 -7.44
C GLU A 66 7.56 6.77 -8.72
N LEU A 67 8.01 5.52 -8.91
CA LEU A 67 7.59 4.69 -10.04
C LEU A 67 6.09 4.44 -10.03
N LEU A 68 5.54 4.03 -8.89
CA LEU A 68 4.10 3.79 -8.75
C LEU A 68 3.29 5.08 -8.82
N TYR A 69 3.79 6.18 -8.28
CA TYR A 69 3.14 7.49 -8.44
C TYR A 69 2.96 7.87 -9.91
N LYS A 70 4.02 7.76 -10.73
CA LYS A 70 3.95 8.05 -12.17
C LYS A 70 2.91 7.16 -12.87
N LYS A 71 2.87 5.87 -12.53
CA LYS A 71 1.88 4.92 -13.08
C LYS A 71 0.44 5.24 -12.65
N VAL A 72 0.24 5.55 -11.37
CA VAL A 72 -1.07 5.94 -10.82
C VAL A 72 -1.54 7.25 -11.44
N LYS A 73 -0.67 8.27 -11.52
CA LYS A 73 -1.01 9.57 -12.13
C LYS A 73 -1.43 9.42 -13.59
N LYS A 74 -0.72 8.55 -14.36
CA LYS A 74 -1.09 8.22 -15.74
C LYS A 74 -2.42 7.46 -15.83
N ALA A 75 -2.70 6.59 -14.86
CA ALA A 75 -3.91 5.76 -14.86
C ALA A 75 -5.17 6.53 -14.43
N PHE A 76 -5.00 7.65 -13.71
CA PHE A 76 -6.09 8.48 -13.15
C PHE A 76 -5.77 9.97 -13.33
N PRO A 77 -5.77 10.48 -14.57
CA PRO A 77 -5.43 11.88 -14.84
C PRO A 77 -6.42 12.86 -14.18
N GLU A 78 -7.65 12.44 -13.96
CA GLU A 78 -8.74 13.21 -13.36
C GLU A 78 -8.70 13.29 -11.83
N LEU A 79 -7.94 12.39 -11.17
CA LEU A 79 -7.87 12.35 -9.71
C LEU A 79 -6.70 13.17 -9.17
N ARG A 80 -6.88 13.66 -7.94
CA ARG A 80 -5.85 14.36 -7.18
C ARG A 80 -4.88 13.36 -6.57
N VAL A 81 -3.83 13.02 -7.32
CA VAL A 81 -2.80 12.05 -6.91
C VAL A 81 -1.56 12.76 -6.42
N ASN A 82 -1.02 12.35 -5.29
CA ASN A 82 0.24 12.85 -4.76
C ASN A 82 1.08 11.72 -4.16
N TYR A 83 2.34 12.00 -3.80
CA TYR A 83 3.23 11.02 -3.19
C TYR A 83 4.09 11.64 -2.09
N ILE A 84 4.52 10.79 -1.15
CA ILE A 84 5.45 11.17 -0.09
C ILE A 84 6.49 10.08 0.18
N HIS A 85 7.72 10.53 0.40
CA HIS A 85 8.81 9.74 0.97
C HIS A 85 9.80 10.67 1.69
N VAL A 86 10.86 10.11 2.30
CA VAL A 86 11.80 10.86 3.15
C VAL A 86 12.41 12.10 2.46
N LYS A 87 12.62 12.07 1.15
CA LYS A 87 13.24 13.15 0.38
C LYS A 87 12.25 14.26 -0.04
N VAL A 88 10.95 14.09 0.17
CA VAL A 88 9.94 15.11 -0.19
C VAL A 88 9.91 16.21 0.86
N LYS A 89 10.23 17.44 0.48
CA LYS A 89 10.35 18.59 1.42
C LYS A 89 9.02 18.97 2.07
N ASN A 90 7.94 19.03 1.31
CA ASN A 90 6.61 19.48 1.76
C ASN A 90 5.69 18.34 2.23
N ARG A 91 6.26 17.21 2.69
CA ARG A 91 5.52 16.00 3.10
C ARG A 91 4.45 16.25 4.16
N LEU A 92 4.67 17.17 5.09
CA LEU A 92 3.70 17.50 6.15
C LEU A 92 2.45 18.16 5.57
N LYS A 93 2.61 19.07 4.61
CA LYS A 93 1.50 19.69 3.89
C LYS A 93 0.71 18.64 3.10
N ILE A 94 1.38 17.77 2.36
CA ILE A 94 0.74 16.70 1.59
C ILE A 94 -0.05 15.76 2.52
N LEU A 95 0.50 15.40 3.67
CA LEU A 95 -0.21 14.59 4.67
C LEU A 95 -1.44 15.30 5.24
N LYS A 96 -1.34 16.60 5.51
CA LYS A 96 -2.47 17.42 5.94
C LYS A 96 -3.57 17.44 4.87
N ASP A 97 -3.21 17.72 3.62
CA ASP A 97 -4.13 17.74 2.48
C ASP A 97 -4.81 16.38 2.27
N PHE A 98 -4.09 15.26 2.47
CA PHE A 98 -4.66 13.93 2.40
C PHE A 98 -5.65 13.67 3.55
N LYS A 99 -5.33 14.09 4.77
CA LYS A 99 -6.24 13.99 5.93
C LYS A 99 -7.51 14.81 5.76
N GLU A 100 -7.43 15.94 5.09
CA GLU A 100 -8.55 16.84 4.79
C GLU A 100 -9.35 16.41 3.56
N GLY A 101 -9.00 15.27 2.92
CA GLY A 101 -9.69 14.77 1.73
C GLY A 101 -9.42 15.56 0.44
N LYS A 102 -8.37 16.39 0.42
CA LYS A 102 -7.94 17.15 -0.76
C LYS A 102 -7.12 16.31 -1.75
N ILE A 103 -6.70 15.11 -1.36
CA ILE A 103 -5.97 14.14 -2.18
C ILE A 103 -6.78 12.85 -2.21
N ASP A 104 -7.04 12.35 -3.41
CA ASP A 104 -7.83 11.14 -3.64
C ASP A 104 -6.98 9.88 -3.51
N ILE A 105 -5.74 9.92 -4.03
CA ILE A 105 -4.78 8.82 -3.93
C ILE A 105 -3.44 9.33 -3.42
N LEU A 106 -2.96 8.79 -2.32
CA LEU A 106 -1.61 9.05 -1.80
C LEU A 106 -0.73 7.81 -1.97
N VAL A 107 0.39 7.97 -2.67
CA VAL A 107 1.44 6.94 -2.77
C VAL A 107 2.53 7.26 -1.75
N SER A 108 2.78 6.36 -0.80
CA SER A 108 3.67 6.62 0.33
C SER A 108 4.70 5.51 0.52
N SER A 109 5.97 5.86 0.67
CA SER A 109 6.89 4.95 1.35
C SER A 109 6.52 4.92 2.85
N LYS A 110 6.97 3.92 3.60
CA LYS A 110 6.66 3.61 5.03
C LYS A 110 6.58 4.79 6.03
N LEU A 111 6.65 6.03 5.59
CA LEU A 111 6.77 7.24 6.42
C LEU A 111 5.49 7.71 7.12
N ILE A 112 4.44 6.93 7.10
CA ILE A 112 3.30 7.23 7.96
C ILE A 112 3.63 6.71 9.37
N LYS A 113 4.67 7.31 9.94
CA LYS A 113 5.13 7.03 11.30
C LYS A 113 4.22 7.69 12.34
N GLU A 114 4.49 7.37 13.61
CA GLU A 114 3.76 7.71 14.82
C GLU A 114 2.96 9.04 14.81
N GLY A 115 1.82 9.03 15.46
CA GLY A 115 0.96 10.22 15.62
C GLY A 115 0.06 10.60 14.43
N GLN A 116 0.21 9.95 13.26
CA GLN A 116 -0.60 10.29 12.08
C GLN A 116 -1.92 9.53 12.09
N ASN A 117 -3.00 10.22 12.44
CA ASN A 117 -4.35 9.69 12.31
C ASN A 117 -4.83 9.83 10.84
N LEU A 118 -5.29 8.73 10.23
CA LEU A 118 -5.75 8.71 8.83
C LEU A 118 -7.18 8.13 8.73
N PRO A 119 -8.16 8.79 9.36
CA PRO A 119 -9.49 8.20 9.54
C PRO A 119 -10.29 8.11 8.26
N LEU A 120 -9.97 8.90 7.23
CA LEU A 120 -10.74 8.96 5.98
C LEU A 120 -10.42 7.83 4.98
N ILE A 121 -9.32 7.10 5.16
CA ILE A 121 -8.90 6.04 4.22
C ILE A 121 -10.01 5.01 4.06
N ARG A 122 -10.43 4.75 2.81
CA ARG A 122 -11.40 3.72 2.44
C ARG A 122 -10.75 2.50 1.79
N ALA A 123 -9.60 2.68 1.14
CA ALA A 123 -8.81 1.60 0.57
C ALA A 123 -7.33 1.74 0.93
N LEU A 124 -6.70 0.62 1.28
CA LEU A 124 -5.29 0.49 1.60
C LEU A 124 -4.68 -0.59 0.70
N VAL A 125 -3.74 -0.22 -0.15
CA VAL A 125 -3.04 -1.15 -1.05
C VAL A 125 -1.60 -1.30 -0.57
N LEU A 126 -1.24 -2.50 -0.09
CA LEU A 126 0.05 -2.79 0.55
C LEU A 126 1.08 -3.29 -0.46
N ALA A 127 1.62 -2.40 -1.28
CA ALA A 127 2.64 -2.75 -2.29
C ALA A 127 4.05 -2.94 -1.72
N ALA A 128 4.26 -2.73 -0.43
CA ALA A 128 5.58 -2.70 0.22
C ALA A 128 6.35 -4.03 0.21
N GLY A 129 5.67 -5.17 0.26
CA GLY A 129 6.29 -6.50 0.14
C GLY A 129 7.31 -6.90 1.23
N GLY A 130 7.48 -6.09 2.27
CA GLY A 130 8.46 -6.35 3.35
C GLY A 130 7.94 -7.31 4.42
N ASP A 131 8.80 -7.61 5.41
CA ASP A 131 8.53 -8.51 6.53
C ASP A 131 8.23 -7.77 7.86
N SER A 132 8.22 -6.45 7.86
CA SER A 132 7.93 -5.69 9.08
C SER A 132 6.45 -5.79 9.43
N LEU A 133 6.11 -6.74 10.29
CA LEU A 133 4.76 -6.95 10.80
C LEU A 133 4.29 -5.78 11.65
N ILE A 134 5.18 -5.20 12.44
CA ILE A 134 4.88 -4.04 13.29
C ILE A 134 4.44 -2.87 12.43
N ASP A 135 5.20 -2.54 11.37
CA ASP A 135 4.83 -1.48 10.44
C ASP A 135 3.49 -1.76 9.76
N LEU A 136 3.27 -3.02 9.33
CA LEU A 136 2.02 -3.45 8.70
C LEU A 136 0.82 -3.24 9.64
N LEU A 137 0.89 -3.76 10.86
CA LEU A 137 -0.19 -3.67 11.84
C LEU A 137 -0.46 -2.23 12.27
N GLN A 138 0.58 -1.40 12.38
CA GLN A 138 0.42 0.03 12.66
C GLN A 138 -0.30 0.77 11.52
N ILE A 139 0.05 0.50 10.26
CA ILE A 139 -0.60 1.13 9.10
C ILE A 139 -2.06 0.68 9.01
N VAL A 140 -2.33 -0.62 9.13
CA VAL A 140 -3.67 -1.19 9.14
C VAL A 140 -4.49 -0.60 10.30
N GLY A 141 -3.93 -0.59 11.51
CA GLY A 141 -4.60 -0.05 12.70
C GLY A 141 -5.00 1.42 12.55
N ARG A 142 -4.17 2.23 11.90
CA ARG A 142 -4.50 3.65 11.60
C ARG A 142 -5.60 3.77 10.56
N ALA A 143 -5.59 2.92 9.53
CA ALA A 143 -6.66 2.87 8.55
C ALA A 143 -7.99 2.43 9.15
N LEU A 144 -7.99 1.61 10.21
CA LEU A 144 -9.19 1.10 10.89
C LEU A 144 -9.78 2.07 11.93
N ARG A 145 -9.19 3.22 12.18
CA ARG A 145 -9.74 4.19 13.14
C ARG A 145 -11.12 4.70 12.71
N LYS A 146 -12.00 4.88 13.67
CA LYS A 146 -13.38 5.36 13.44
C LYS A 146 -13.42 6.70 12.72
N HIS A 147 -14.32 6.80 11.75
CA HIS A 147 -14.76 8.06 11.19
C HIS A 147 -16.24 7.96 10.85
N LYS A 148 -17.01 9.04 11.08
CA LYS A 148 -18.48 9.06 10.88
C LYS A 148 -18.91 8.61 9.48
N SER A 149 -18.11 8.94 8.45
CA SER A 149 -18.41 8.60 7.05
C SER A 149 -17.90 7.22 6.61
N LYS A 150 -17.33 6.40 7.54
CA LYS A 150 -16.64 5.17 7.14
C LYS A 150 -17.05 3.99 8.01
N LYS A 151 -17.69 2.99 7.40
CA LYS A 151 -18.05 1.71 8.02
C LYS A 151 -17.06 0.59 7.73
N LEU A 152 -16.44 0.63 6.55
CA LEU A 152 -15.55 -0.41 6.03
C LEU A 152 -14.23 0.19 5.54
N VAL A 153 -13.15 -0.58 5.64
CA VAL A 153 -11.85 -0.34 4.98
C VAL A 153 -11.48 -1.57 4.17
N TYR A 154 -11.13 -1.36 2.92
CA TYR A 154 -10.67 -2.42 2.01
C TYR A 154 -9.15 -2.44 2.02
N ILE A 155 -8.56 -3.62 2.25
CA ILE A 155 -7.12 -3.80 2.39
C ILE A 155 -6.68 -4.87 1.39
N ASP A 156 -5.77 -4.51 0.48
CA ASP A 156 -5.14 -5.46 -0.42
C ASP A 156 -3.70 -5.72 0.00
N ASP A 157 -3.34 -6.98 0.23
CA ASP A 157 -1.96 -7.43 0.37
C ASP A 157 -1.58 -8.36 -0.80
N PHE A 158 -0.29 -8.43 -1.14
CA PHE A 158 0.21 -9.19 -2.28
C PHE A 158 1.00 -10.40 -1.81
N LYS A 159 0.54 -11.59 -2.26
CA LYS A 159 1.26 -12.84 -2.11
C LYS A 159 2.28 -12.95 -3.23
N ASP A 160 3.52 -12.69 -2.90
CA ASP A 160 4.66 -12.80 -3.82
C ASP A 160 5.26 -14.21 -3.78
N VAL A 161 5.97 -14.60 -4.84
CA VAL A 161 6.80 -15.80 -4.90
C VAL A 161 8.27 -15.42 -4.78
N GLY A 162 9.15 -16.40 -4.56
CA GLY A 162 10.56 -16.22 -4.33
C GLY A 162 10.97 -16.63 -2.92
N THR A 163 12.28 -16.67 -2.67
CA THR A 163 12.83 -17.13 -1.39
C THR A 163 12.49 -16.16 -0.26
N TYR A 164 12.81 -14.88 -0.44
CA TYR A 164 12.58 -13.84 0.56
C TYR A 164 11.18 -13.25 0.47
N LEU A 165 10.76 -12.79 -0.70
CA LEU A 165 9.44 -12.17 -0.88
C LEU A 165 8.31 -13.16 -0.62
N GLY A 166 8.47 -14.42 -1.03
CA GLY A 166 7.50 -15.49 -0.76
C GLY A 166 7.37 -15.78 0.73
N ARG A 167 8.48 -15.88 1.46
CA ARG A 167 8.50 -16.06 2.92
C ARG A 167 7.86 -14.87 3.63
N HIS A 168 8.23 -13.65 3.25
CA HIS A 168 7.69 -12.42 3.84
C HIS A 168 6.18 -12.30 3.63
N SER A 169 5.69 -12.62 2.44
CA SER A 169 4.24 -12.55 2.17
C SER A 169 3.46 -13.62 2.93
N LYS A 170 3.97 -14.85 3.04
CA LYS A 170 3.36 -15.91 3.89
C LYS A 170 3.25 -15.46 5.34
N HIS A 171 4.31 -14.83 5.88
CA HIS A 171 4.36 -14.36 7.25
C HIS A 171 3.33 -13.23 7.49
N ARG A 172 3.26 -12.22 6.61
CA ARG A 172 2.25 -11.16 6.70
C ARG A 172 0.83 -11.68 6.65
N ILE A 173 0.53 -12.58 5.70
CA ILE A 173 -0.82 -13.17 5.55
C ILE A 173 -1.20 -13.96 6.80
N LYS A 174 -0.27 -14.76 7.36
CA LYS A 174 -0.51 -15.49 8.61
C LYS A 174 -0.84 -14.55 9.75
N GLU A 175 -0.12 -13.44 9.85
CA GLU A 175 -0.34 -12.46 10.93
C GLU A 175 -1.66 -11.70 10.78
N LEU A 176 -2.02 -11.28 9.57
CA LEU A 176 -3.32 -10.68 9.31
C LEU A 176 -4.47 -11.61 9.73
N LYS A 177 -4.37 -12.91 9.40
CA LYS A 177 -5.36 -13.91 9.84
C LYS A 177 -5.44 -14.05 11.36
N LYS A 178 -4.30 -14.03 12.08
CA LYS A 178 -4.29 -14.08 13.56
C LYS A 178 -5.00 -12.89 14.19
N GLN A 179 -4.95 -11.73 13.54
CA GLN A 179 -5.61 -10.52 14.01
C GLN A 179 -7.12 -10.49 13.65
N GLY A 180 -7.64 -11.56 13.05
CA GLY A 180 -9.05 -11.66 12.66
C GLY A 180 -9.39 -10.95 11.34
N PHE A 181 -8.39 -10.77 10.46
CA PHE A 181 -8.53 -10.13 9.16
C PHE A 181 -8.62 -11.14 8.03
#